data_146d01bed993916636947737bc62bce3
#
_entry.id   146d01bed993916636947737bc62bce3
#
_cell.length_a   1.000
_cell.length_b   1.000
_cell.length_c   1.000
_cell.angle_alpha   90.00
_cell.angle_beta   90.00
_cell.angle_gamma   90.00
#
_symmetry.space_group_name_H-M   'P 1'
#
loop_
_entity.id
_entity.type
_entity.pdbx_description
1 polymer ?
#
loop_
_entity_poly.entity_id
_entity_poly.type
_entity_poly.pdbx_seq_one_letter_code
_entity_poly.pdbx_strand_id
1 'polypeptide(L)'
;PWRIKRDEKIKAYLAKRNIEVKSFNNALLWEPWEIKKDDGSPYKVFTPFFRKGCLNYTPPREPLDSPKKLNIFQSSLSKSIDDLKLLPSVRWDKSLMQHWIIGEAHAQDRFSKFLAIGIGNYKEGRNYPSDHFVSRLSPHLHFGEMSPNQLWYGAKHAGENKNIDHFCSELGWREFSYSQLYNNPNLSTRNLQSKFDSFPWIKNETNLIAWKRGLTGVPMVDAGMRELWQTGYMHNRSRMIVGSFLVKNLLIDWREGERWFWDTLCDADLANNSAGWQWIAGCGADAAPYFRIFNPVTQGEKFDPDGKYVRTYIPELAKVPNKYLFCPWEAPKEILDAADVKLGETYPEPIVDLKISRERALSAFKSLS
;
A
#
# COMPACT_ATOMS: atom_id res chain seq x y z
N PRO A 1 10.58 -7.70 -12.92
CA PRO A 1 11.73 -8.17 -13.71
C PRO A 1 11.47 -9.49 -14.43
N TRP A 2 10.88 -10.52 -13.76
CA TRP A 2 10.66 -11.83 -14.40
C TRP A 2 9.64 -11.78 -15.56
N ARG A 3 8.60 -10.95 -15.48
CA ARG A 3 7.60 -10.75 -16.54
C ARG A 3 8.27 -10.20 -17.80
N ILE A 4 9.15 -9.21 -17.68
CA ILE A 4 9.91 -8.65 -18.81
C ILE A 4 10.69 -9.76 -19.53
N LYS A 5 11.47 -10.55 -18.78
CA LYS A 5 12.25 -11.67 -19.34
C LYS A 5 11.38 -12.74 -20.01
N ARG A 6 10.21 -13.04 -19.46
CA ARG A 6 9.23 -13.95 -20.07
C ARG A 6 8.73 -13.39 -21.39
N ASP A 7 8.29 -12.13 -21.39
CA ASP A 7 7.68 -11.50 -22.56
C ASP A 7 8.70 -11.29 -23.67
N GLU A 8 9.95 -10.98 -23.37
CA GLU A 8 11.07 -10.95 -24.32
C GLU A 8 11.27 -12.32 -25.01
N LYS A 9 11.26 -13.41 -24.23
CA LYS A 9 11.37 -14.76 -24.77
C LYS A 9 10.18 -15.11 -25.69
N ILE A 10 8.96 -14.77 -25.27
CA ILE A 10 7.75 -15.02 -26.07
C ILE A 10 7.81 -14.22 -27.39
N LYS A 11 8.17 -12.94 -27.35
CA LYS A 11 8.32 -12.10 -28.54
C LYS A 11 9.35 -12.67 -29.51
N ALA A 12 10.53 -13.03 -29.01
CA ALA A 12 11.60 -13.62 -29.82
C ALA A 12 11.18 -14.97 -30.45
N TYR A 13 10.44 -15.79 -29.71
CA TYR A 13 9.94 -17.09 -30.19
C TYR A 13 8.91 -16.92 -31.32
N LEU A 14 7.97 -15.99 -31.16
CA LEU A 14 6.92 -15.73 -32.15
C LEU A 14 7.47 -15.02 -33.40
N ALA A 15 8.39 -14.07 -33.21
CA ALA A 15 9.05 -13.40 -34.35
C ALA A 15 9.77 -14.40 -35.28
N LYS A 16 10.43 -15.42 -34.75
CA LYS A 16 11.06 -16.51 -35.53
C LYS A 16 10.06 -17.34 -36.35
N ARG A 17 8.77 -17.21 -36.09
CA ARG A 17 7.65 -17.88 -36.79
C ARG A 17 6.83 -16.94 -37.67
N ASN A 18 7.34 -15.72 -37.89
CA ASN A 18 6.66 -14.65 -38.63
C ASN A 18 5.28 -14.31 -38.03
N ILE A 19 5.09 -14.45 -36.73
CA ILE A 19 3.89 -14.04 -36.01
C ILE A 19 4.11 -12.64 -35.48
N GLU A 20 3.26 -11.71 -35.88
CA GLU A 20 3.29 -10.33 -35.40
C GLU A 20 2.96 -10.28 -33.91
N VAL A 21 3.76 -9.55 -33.12
CA VAL A 21 3.55 -9.34 -31.67
C VAL A 21 3.51 -7.86 -31.38
N LYS A 22 2.39 -7.42 -30.78
CA LYS A 22 2.21 -6.02 -30.34
C LYS A 22 2.17 -5.95 -28.82
N SER A 23 2.74 -4.90 -28.25
CA SER A 23 2.65 -4.57 -26.83
C SER A 23 1.95 -3.24 -26.65
N PHE A 24 1.12 -3.16 -25.62
CA PHE A 24 0.36 -1.96 -25.32
C PHE A 24 0.52 -1.61 -23.85
N ASN A 25 0.65 -0.31 -23.54
CA ASN A 25 0.59 0.17 -22.17
C ASN A 25 -0.88 0.24 -21.74
N ASN A 26 -1.24 -0.53 -20.72
CA ASN A 26 -2.56 -0.48 -20.09
C ASN A 26 -2.48 -0.38 -18.57
N ALA A 27 -1.28 -0.47 -18.00
CA ALA A 27 -1.06 -0.52 -16.56
C ALA A 27 -0.54 0.79 -15.97
N LEU A 28 -0.01 1.69 -16.80
CA LEU A 28 0.62 2.95 -16.38
C LEU A 28 0.06 4.13 -17.17
N LEU A 29 0.15 5.33 -16.58
CA LEU A 29 -0.12 6.59 -17.29
C LEU A 29 0.98 6.90 -18.30
N TRP A 30 2.23 6.72 -17.88
CA TRP A 30 3.44 6.89 -18.70
C TRP A 30 4.36 5.69 -18.51
N GLU A 31 5.02 5.28 -19.57
CA GLU A 31 6.02 4.23 -19.47
C GLU A 31 7.25 4.72 -18.67
N PRO A 32 7.89 3.88 -17.85
CA PRO A 32 9.00 4.32 -16.99
C PRO A 32 10.20 4.90 -17.71
N TRP A 33 10.38 4.59 -19.00
CA TRP A 33 11.47 5.12 -19.84
C TRP A 33 11.14 6.44 -20.51
N GLU A 34 9.89 6.90 -20.47
CA GLU A 34 9.46 8.17 -21.08
C GLU A 34 9.78 9.35 -20.16
N ILE A 35 9.60 9.19 -18.86
CA ILE A 35 9.73 10.28 -17.89
C ILE A 35 11.16 10.33 -17.33
N LYS A 36 11.98 11.20 -17.95
CA LYS A 36 13.39 11.42 -17.61
C LYS A 36 13.69 12.91 -17.49
N LYS A 37 14.82 13.24 -16.86
CA LYS A 37 15.36 14.58 -16.89
C LYS A 37 16.00 14.88 -18.26
N ASP A 38 16.33 16.14 -18.50
CA ASP A 38 16.95 16.61 -19.75
C ASP A 38 18.29 15.91 -20.05
N ASP A 39 19.01 15.49 -19.00
CA ASP A 39 20.27 14.74 -19.10
C ASP A 39 20.04 13.21 -19.32
N GLY A 40 18.80 12.77 -19.48
CA GLY A 40 18.44 11.37 -19.66
C GLY A 40 18.42 10.54 -18.35
N SER A 41 18.82 11.11 -17.22
CA SER A 41 18.82 10.40 -15.92
C SER A 41 17.42 10.32 -15.31
N PRO A 42 17.15 9.28 -14.49
CA PRO A 42 15.87 9.16 -13.81
C PRO A 42 15.72 10.19 -12.68
N TYR A 43 14.46 10.54 -12.38
CA TYR A 43 14.14 11.33 -11.19
C TYR A 43 14.31 10.49 -9.93
N LYS A 44 14.88 11.09 -8.88
CA LYS A 44 15.07 10.47 -7.56
C LYS A 44 14.11 11.02 -6.48
N VAL A 45 13.35 12.07 -6.81
CA VAL A 45 12.44 12.78 -5.91
C VAL A 45 11.08 12.93 -6.60
N PHE A 46 10.00 12.66 -5.88
CA PHE A 46 8.65 12.62 -6.42
C PHE A 46 8.18 13.95 -7.01
N THR A 47 8.33 15.05 -6.27
CA THR A 47 7.80 16.35 -6.72
C THR A 47 8.37 16.78 -8.07
N PRO A 48 9.69 16.76 -8.33
CA PRO A 48 10.22 16.99 -9.67
C PRO A 48 9.76 15.96 -10.71
N PHE A 49 9.70 14.67 -10.35
CA PHE A 49 9.19 13.63 -11.25
C PHE A 49 7.79 13.96 -11.74
N PHE A 50 6.88 14.23 -10.82
CA PHE A 50 5.48 14.45 -11.16
C PHE A 50 5.26 15.83 -11.80
N ARG A 51 5.74 16.91 -11.15
CA ARG A 51 5.45 18.30 -11.59
C ARG A 51 6.23 18.73 -12.82
N LYS A 52 7.52 18.35 -12.94
CA LYS A 52 8.38 18.71 -14.08
C LYS A 52 8.43 17.64 -15.16
N GLY A 53 8.43 16.35 -14.75
CA GLY A 53 8.42 15.23 -15.67
C GLY A 53 7.03 14.97 -16.22
N CYS A 54 6.16 14.32 -15.43
CA CYS A 54 4.87 13.83 -15.90
C CYS A 54 3.93 14.91 -16.45
N LEU A 55 3.73 15.99 -15.71
CA LEU A 55 2.74 17.02 -16.10
C LEU A 55 3.19 17.90 -17.28
N ASN A 56 4.50 17.94 -17.61
CA ASN A 56 5.01 18.64 -18.78
C ASN A 56 5.28 17.70 -19.96
N TYR A 57 5.09 16.41 -19.79
CA TYR A 57 5.17 15.43 -20.87
C TYR A 57 3.84 15.33 -21.62
N THR A 58 3.81 14.56 -22.70
CA THR A 58 2.57 14.25 -23.41
C THR A 58 1.51 13.74 -22.45
N PRO A 59 0.27 14.27 -22.48
CA PRO A 59 -0.80 13.77 -21.63
C PRO A 59 -0.98 12.25 -21.76
N PRO A 60 -1.40 11.56 -20.69
CA PRO A 60 -1.69 10.14 -20.76
C PRO A 60 -2.72 9.86 -21.88
N ARG A 61 -2.61 8.70 -22.53
CA ARG A 61 -3.61 8.27 -23.50
C ARG A 61 -5.02 8.26 -22.89
N GLU A 62 -5.98 8.82 -23.61
CA GLU A 62 -7.38 8.72 -23.17
C GLU A 62 -7.86 7.26 -23.16
N PRO A 63 -8.81 6.92 -22.26
CA PRO A 63 -9.45 5.61 -22.26
C PRO A 63 -10.10 5.32 -23.60
N LEU A 64 -10.02 4.08 -24.04
CA LEU A 64 -10.71 3.62 -25.25
C LEU A 64 -12.10 3.12 -24.88
N ASP A 65 -13.05 3.33 -25.78
CA ASP A 65 -14.38 2.75 -25.66
C ASP A 65 -14.34 1.23 -25.76
N SER A 66 -15.30 0.58 -25.11
CA SER A 66 -15.49 -0.87 -25.25
C SER A 66 -15.82 -1.23 -26.70
N PRO A 67 -15.22 -2.29 -27.25
CA PRO A 67 -15.53 -2.72 -28.62
C PRO A 67 -17.00 -3.10 -28.74
N LYS A 68 -17.70 -2.52 -29.73
CA LYS A 68 -19.12 -2.77 -29.97
C LYS A 68 -19.40 -4.19 -30.48
N LYS A 69 -18.41 -4.84 -31.09
CA LYS A 69 -18.54 -6.20 -31.66
C LYS A 69 -17.20 -6.92 -31.50
N LEU A 70 -17.26 -8.15 -30.97
CA LEU A 70 -16.12 -9.05 -30.91
C LEU A 70 -16.42 -10.27 -31.82
N ASN A 71 -15.48 -10.58 -32.70
CA ASN A 71 -15.51 -11.84 -33.43
C ASN A 71 -14.87 -12.92 -32.58
N ILE A 72 -15.69 -13.62 -31.79
CA ILE A 72 -15.21 -14.65 -30.86
C ILE A 72 -15.12 -15.97 -31.61
N PHE A 73 -13.95 -16.60 -31.56
CA PHE A 73 -13.77 -17.97 -32.02
C PHE A 73 -14.32 -18.93 -30.96
N GLN A 74 -15.29 -19.75 -31.36
CA GLN A 74 -15.78 -20.83 -30.50
C GLN A 74 -14.99 -22.11 -30.75
N SER A 75 -14.54 -22.73 -29.68
CA SER A 75 -13.75 -23.97 -29.74
C SER A 75 -14.19 -24.96 -28.67
N SER A 76 -14.24 -26.24 -29.03
CA SER A 76 -14.42 -27.32 -28.05
C SER A 76 -13.29 -27.47 -27.09
N LEU A 77 -12.14 -26.81 -27.34
CA LEU A 77 -10.97 -26.75 -26.43
C LEU A 77 -11.11 -25.65 -25.38
N SER A 78 -12.13 -24.81 -25.44
CA SER A 78 -12.40 -23.78 -24.44
C SER A 78 -12.63 -24.39 -23.05
N LYS A 79 -12.03 -23.78 -22.03
CA LYS A 79 -12.17 -24.18 -20.64
C LYS A 79 -12.91 -23.08 -19.89
N SER A 80 -13.71 -23.47 -18.91
CA SER A 80 -14.26 -22.52 -17.93
C SER A 80 -13.16 -22.08 -16.94
N ILE A 81 -13.40 -20.98 -16.24
CA ILE A 81 -12.50 -20.53 -15.16
C ILE A 81 -12.42 -21.59 -14.05
N ASP A 82 -13.54 -22.27 -13.75
CA ASP A 82 -13.59 -23.30 -12.73
C ASP A 82 -12.76 -24.54 -13.08
N ASP A 83 -12.67 -24.88 -14.38
CA ASP A 83 -11.80 -25.97 -14.85
C ASP A 83 -10.31 -25.72 -14.57
N LEU A 84 -9.92 -24.46 -14.41
CA LEU A 84 -8.54 -24.09 -14.10
C LEU A 84 -8.16 -24.34 -12.63
N LYS A 85 -9.13 -24.60 -11.76
CA LYS A 85 -8.95 -24.93 -10.33
C LYS A 85 -8.01 -23.93 -9.60
N LEU A 86 -8.20 -22.64 -9.84
CA LEU A 86 -7.35 -21.56 -9.32
C LEU A 86 -7.60 -21.25 -7.84
N LEU A 87 -8.76 -21.65 -7.32
CA LEU A 87 -9.11 -21.42 -5.91
C LEU A 87 -8.40 -22.45 -5.01
N PRO A 88 -7.99 -22.03 -3.80
CA PRO A 88 -7.37 -22.94 -2.85
C PRO A 88 -8.35 -24.03 -2.39
N SER A 89 -7.86 -25.25 -2.15
CA SER A 89 -8.68 -26.35 -1.63
C SER A 89 -9.25 -26.04 -0.24
N VAL A 90 -8.47 -25.37 0.61
CA VAL A 90 -8.94 -24.79 1.87
C VAL A 90 -9.32 -23.35 1.61
N ARG A 91 -10.61 -23.07 1.66
CA ARG A 91 -11.19 -21.74 1.30
C ARG A 91 -11.00 -20.72 2.44
N TRP A 92 -9.73 -20.39 2.75
CA TRP A 92 -9.35 -19.33 3.69
C TRP A 92 -9.74 -17.93 3.19
N ASP A 93 -9.94 -17.79 1.88
CA ASP A 93 -10.28 -16.56 1.19
C ASP A 93 -11.72 -16.09 1.40
N LYS A 94 -12.63 -16.94 1.92
CA LYS A 94 -14.07 -16.64 2.03
C LYS A 94 -14.36 -15.38 2.84
N SER A 95 -13.72 -15.19 3.98
CA SER A 95 -13.92 -14.01 4.84
C SER A 95 -13.40 -12.73 4.16
N LEU A 96 -12.24 -12.82 3.53
CA LEU A 96 -11.64 -11.74 2.78
C LEU A 96 -12.55 -11.29 1.62
N MET A 97 -13.13 -12.25 0.88
CA MET A 97 -14.01 -11.97 -0.25
C MET A 97 -15.34 -11.31 0.14
N GLN A 98 -15.73 -11.31 1.41
CA GLN A 98 -16.88 -10.53 1.88
C GLN A 98 -16.67 -9.01 1.79
N HIS A 99 -15.41 -8.57 1.73
CA HIS A 99 -15.04 -7.15 1.65
C HIS A 99 -14.85 -6.64 0.22
N TRP A 100 -14.84 -7.54 -0.77
CA TRP A 100 -14.52 -7.22 -2.16
C TRP A 100 -15.54 -7.79 -3.13
N ILE A 101 -15.91 -6.98 -4.10
CA ILE A 101 -16.68 -7.41 -5.27
C ILE A 101 -15.78 -7.23 -6.49
N ILE A 102 -15.51 -8.33 -7.16
CA ILE A 102 -14.58 -8.41 -8.29
C ILE A 102 -15.30 -7.98 -9.57
N GLY A 103 -14.55 -7.41 -10.50
CA GLY A 103 -14.99 -7.14 -11.84
C GLY A 103 -15.06 -5.65 -12.19
N GLU A 104 -14.94 -5.39 -13.48
CA GLU A 104 -14.88 -4.04 -14.06
C GLU A 104 -16.10 -3.19 -13.70
N ALA A 105 -17.31 -3.74 -13.77
CA ALA A 105 -18.54 -3.01 -13.44
C ALA A 105 -18.56 -2.53 -11.99
N HIS A 106 -18.04 -3.33 -11.05
CA HIS A 106 -17.95 -2.94 -9.65
C HIS A 106 -16.82 -1.95 -9.39
N ALA A 107 -15.71 -2.05 -10.12
CA ALA A 107 -14.65 -1.05 -10.08
C ALA A 107 -15.18 0.32 -10.54
N GLN A 108 -15.96 0.37 -11.60
CA GLN A 108 -16.59 1.59 -12.12
C GLN A 108 -17.63 2.15 -11.15
N ASP A 109 -18.50 1.32 -10.55
CA ASP A 109 -19.46 1.75 -9.52
C ASP A 109 -18.73 2.34 -8.29
N ARG A 110 -17.68 1.68 -7.81
CA ARG A 110 -16.87 2.17 -6.71
C ARG A 110 -16.20 3.51 -7.03
N PHE A 111 -15.69 3.67 -8.24
CA PHE A 111 -15.10 4.94 -8.68
C PHE A 111 -16.16 6.04 -8.78
N SER A 112 -17.32 5.75 -9.32
CA SER A 112 -18.44 6.71 -9.41
C SER A 112 -18.90 7.18 -8.02
N LYS A 113 -19.03 6.26 -7.06
CA LYS A 113 -19.32 6.59 -5.66
C LYS A 113 -18.23 7.45 -5.01
N PHE A 114 -16.96 7.14 -5.31
CA PHE A 114 -15.84 7.95 -4.83
C PHE A 114 -15.87 9.37 -5.42
N LEU A 115 -16.15 9.52 -6.71
CA LEU A 115 -16.28 10.83 -7.34
C LEU A 115 -17.46 11.63 -6.78
N ALA A 116 -18.57 10.98 -6.42
CA ALA A 116 -19.74 11.64 -5.87
C ALA A 116 -19.54 12.13 -4.42
N ILE A 117 -18.79 11.40 -3.60
CA ILE A 117 -18.69 11.63 -2.14
C ILE A 117 -17.24 11.87 -1.70
N GLY A 118 -16.34 10.94 -1.99
CA GLY A 118 -15.00 10.89 -1.40
C GLY A 118 -14.06 11.97 -1.91
N ILE A 119 -14.12 12.28 -3.21
CA ILE A 119 -13.19 13.21 -3.84
C ILE A 119 -13.30 14.64 -3.33
N GLY A 120 -14.48 15.04 -2.91
CA GLY A 120 -14.75 16.40 -2.42
C GLY A 120 -13.91 16.81 -1.20
N ASN A 121 -13.50 15.84 -0.36
CA ASN A 121 -12.63 16.07 0.79
C ASN A 121 -11.37 15.19 0.78
N TYR A 122 -10.96 14.71 -0.37
CA TYR A 122 -9.90 13.70 -0.49
C TYR A 122 -8.58 14.10 0.17
N LYS A 123 -8.12 15.32 -0.03
CA LYS A 123 -6.81 15.79 0.46
C LYS A 123 -6.65 15.63 1.97
N GLU A 124 -7.68 15.97 2.73
CA GLU A 124 -7.69 15.88 4.19
C GLU A 124 -8.27 14.54 4.64
N GLY A 125 -9.44 14.15 4.12
CA GLY A 125 -10.18 12.98 4.54
C GLY A 125 -9.43 11.66 4.33
N ARG A 126 -8.55 11.59 3.31
CA ARG A 126 -7.70 10.42 3.10
C ARG A 126 -6.75 10.06 4.26
N ASN A 127 -6.64 10.90 5.26
CA ASN A 127 -5.81 10.62 6.43
C ASN A 127 -6.55 9.83 7.51
N TYR A 128 -7.87 9.77 7.47
CA TYR A 128 -8.71 9.16 8.50
C TYR A 128 -9.15 7.76 8.08
N PRO A 129 -8.61 6.68 8.71
CA PRO A 129 -8.89 5.30 8.30
C PRO A 129 -10.34 4.87 8.44
N SER A 130 -11.10 5.49 9.38
CA SER A 130 -12.52 5.22 9.61
C SER A 130 -13.45 5.87 8.60
N ASP A 131 -12.94 6.81 7.77
CA ASP A 131 -13.76 7.63 6.88
C ASP A 131 -13.81 7.05 5.46
N HIS A 132 -14.82 7.49 4.69
CA HIS A 132 -15.09 7.00 3.34
C HIS A 132 -14.51 7.89 2.24
N PHE A 133 -13.40 8.61 2.52
CA PHE A 133 -12.78 9.53 1.57
C PHE A 133 -11.68 8.92 0.70
N VAL A 134 -11.45 7.60 0.80
CA VAL A 134 -10.50 6.89 -0.07
C VAL A 134 -11.23 6.01 -1.08
N SER A 135 -10.67 5.89 -2.28
CA SER A 135 -11.33 5.16 -3.37
C SER A 135 -11.33 3.63 -3.17
N ARG A 136 -10.33 3.08 -2.48
CA ARG A 136 -10.09 1.64 -2.34
C ARG A 136 -10.03 0.91 -3.70
N LEU A 137 -9.49 1.57 -4.72
CA LEU A 137 -9.39 1.04 -6.10
C LEU A 137 -8.06 0.34 -6.39
N SER A 138 -7.14 0.29 -5.43
CA SER A 138 -5.81 -0.31 -5.64
C SER A 138 -5.86 -1.79 -6.08
N PRO A 139 -6.74 -2.68 -5.56
CA PRO A 139 -6.86 -4.03 -6.10
C PRO A 139 -7.40 -4.05 -7.54
N HIS A 140 -8.39 -3.22 -7.86
CA HIS A 140 -8.93 -3.12 -9.22
C HIS A 140 -7.90 -2.62 -10.23
N LEU A 141 -7.03 -1.68 -9.84
CA LEU A 141 -5.87 -1.25 -10.64
C LEU A 141 -4.84 -2.37 -10.80
N HIS A 142 -4.58 -3.13 -9.72
CA HIS A 142 -3.59 -4.22 -9.75
C HIS A 142 -4.00 -5.33 -10.74
N PHE A 143 -5.28 -5.71 -10.72
CA PHE A 143 -5.82 -6.77 -11.60
C PHE A 143 -6.26 -6.26 -12.98
N GLY A 144 -6.19 -4.94 -13.25
CA GLY A 144 -6.55 -4.37 -14.53
C GLY A 144 -8.07 -4.31 -14.78
N GLU A 145 -8.88 -4.39 -13.74
CA GLU A 145 -10.33 -4.20 -13.80
C GLU A 145 -10.69 -2.73 -14.06
N MET A 146 -9.75 -1.83 -13.79
CA MET A 146 -9.81 -0.41 -14.14
C MET A 146 -8.39 0.09 -14.47
N SER A 147 -8.25 0.90 -15.51
CA SER A 147 -6.97 1.48 -15.87
C SER A 147 -6.68 2.78 -15.11
N PRO A 148 -5.40 3.14 -14.88
CA PRO A 148 -5.05 4.44 -14.31
C PRO A 148 -5.52 5.60 -15.20
N ASN A 149 -5.65 5.39 -16.52
CA ASN A 149 -6.16 6.38 -17.45
C ASN A 149 -7.63 6.71 -17.18
N GLN A 150 -8.48 5.69 -16.92
CA GLN A 150 -9.88 5.92 -16.54
C GLN A 150 -9.99 6.72 -15.23
N LEU A 151 -9.15 6.42 -14.23
CA LEU A 151 -9.12 7.16 -12.99
C LEU A 151 -8.65 8.61 -13.18
N TRP A 152 -7.60 8.80 -13.99
CA TRP A 152 -7.05 10.11 -14.29
C TRP A 152 -8.07 11.03 -14.95
N TYR A 153 -8.62 10.58 -16.07
CA TYR A 153 -9.57 11.38 -16.84
C TYR A 153 -10.91 11.52 -16.12
N GLY A 154 -11.42 10.46 -15.48
CA GLY A 154 -12.64 10.56 -14.70
C GLY A 154 -12.54 11.54 -13.54
N ALA A 155 -11.39 11.61 -12.86
CA ALA A 155 -11.16 12.62 -11.83
C ALA A 155 -11.04 14.03 -12.43
N LYS A 156 -10.35 14.20 -13.55
CA LYS A 156 -10.22 15.49 -14.26
C LYS A 156 -11.57 16.01 -14.76
N HIS A 157 -12.42 15.15 -15.28
CA HIS A 157 -13.77 15.52 -15.73
C HIS A 157 -14.69 15.90 -14.55
N ALA A 158 -14.44 15.43 -13.33
CA ALA A 158 -15.19 15.83 -12.14
C ALA A 158 -14.88 17.29 -11.69
N GLY A 159 -13.87 17.93 -12.29
CA GLY A 159 -13.52 19.34 -12.07
C GLY A 159 -12.03 19.58 -11.86
N GLU A 160 -11.73 20.81 -11.41
CA GLU A 160 -10.36 21.22 -11.11
C GLU A 160 -10.30 21.86 -9.71
N ASN A 161 -9.65 21.16 -8.79
CA ASN A 161 -9.44 21.66 -7.42
C ASN A 161 -8.31 20.87 -6.72
N LYS A 162 -7.92 21.36 -5.54
CA LYS A 162 -6.83 20.76 -4.74
C LYS A 162 -7.03 19.28 -4.36
N ASN A 163 -8.26 18.80 -4.28
CA ASN A 163 -8.55 17.40 -3.94
C ASN A 163 -8.30 16.50 -5.14
N ILE A 164 -8.74 16.94 -6.32
CA ILE A 164 -8.50 16.24 -7.60
C ILE A 164 -7.01 16.22 -7.93
N ASP A 165 -6.33 17.36 -7.79
CA ASP A 165 -4.87 17.41 -7.95
C ASP A 165 -4.15 16.47 -7.02
N HIS A 166 -4.61 16.37 -5.76
CA HIS A 166 -4.01 15.45 -4.81
C HIS A 166 -4.29 13.99 -5.17
N PHE A 167 -5.51 13.65 -5.61
CA PHE A 167 -5.84 12.31 -6.11
C PHE A 167 -4.98 11.93 -7.32
N CYS A 168 -4.85 12.83 -8.30
CA CYS A 168 -3.97 12.62 -9.45
C CYS A 168 -2.49 12.47 -9.04
N SER A 169 -2.04 13.17 -8.00
CA SER A 169 -0.68 13.02 -7.49
C SER A 169 -0.44 11.65 -6.84
N GLU A 170 -1.48 11.01 -6.29
CA GLU A 170 -1.36 9.64 -5.77
C GLU A 170 -1.22 8.61 -6.92
N LEU A 171 -1.89 8.83 -8.05
CA LEU A 171 -1.59 8.08 -9.27
C LEU A 171 -0.15 8.33 -9.73
N GLY A 172 0.32 9.57 -9.62
CA GLY A 172 1.72 9.93 -9.88
C GLY A 172 2.72 9.20 -8.97
N TRP A 173 2.41 8.99 -7.69
CA TRP A 173 3.24 8.19 -6.79
C TRP A 173 3.36 6.74 -7.25
N ARG A 174 2.28 6.18 -7.78
CA ARG A 174 2.30 4.85 -8.39
C ARG A 174 3.27 4.81 -9.60
N GLU A 175 3.18 5.76 -10.50
CA GLU A 175 4.10 5.90 -11.65
C GLU A 175 5.56 6.07 -11.19
N PHE A 176 5.79 6.86 -10.15
CA PHE A 176 7.12 7.05 -9.57
C PHE A 176 7.70 5.75 -9.03
N SER A 177 6.88 4.94 -8.35
CA SER A 177 7.30 3.63 -7.84
C SER A 177 7.71 2.69 -8.98
N TYR A 178 6.97 2.67 -10.08
CA TYR A 178 7.32 1.91 -11.28
C TYR A 178 8.61 2.42 -11.94
N SER A 179 8.81 3.74 -12.00
CA SER A 179 10.07 4.34 -12.46
C SER A 179 11.25 3.91 -11.58
N GLN A 180 11.06 3.88 -10.24
CA GLN A 180 12.11 3.40 -9.34
C GLN A 180 12.45 1.93 -9.58
N LEU A 181 11.44 1.05 -9.72
CA LEU A 181 11.66 -0.38 -9.96
C LEU A 181 12.32 -0.63 -11.33
N TYR A 182 11.91 0.11 -12.37
CA TYR A 182 12.49 -0.01 -13.71
C TYR A 182 13.97 0.33 -13.72
N ASN A 183 14.35 1.44 -13.08
CA ASN A 183 15.73 1.90 -13.02
C ASN A 183 16.58 1.12 -12.00
N ASN A 184 15.92 0.44 -11.03
CA ASN A 184 16.56 -0.35 -9.98
C ASN A 184 15.89 -1.72 -9.89
N PRO A 185 16.19 -2.67 -10.79
CA PRO A 185 15.50 -3.99 -10.84
C PRO A 185 15.57 -4.82 -9.56
N ASN A 186 16.52 -4.51 -8.69
CA ASN A 186 16.71 -5.15 -7.38
C ASN A 186 16.05 -4.38 -6.22
N LEU A 187 15.10 -3.49 -6.50
CA LEU A 187 14.45 -2.63 -5.50
C LEU A 187 13.85 -3.42 -4.32
N SER A 188 13.34 -4.63 -4.56
CA SER A 188 12.79 -5.50 -3.52
C SER A 188 13.82 -6.17 -2.62
N THR A 189 15.10 -6.13 -2.99
CA THR A 189 16.13 -6.88 -2.27
C THR A 189 17.31 -6.02 -1.81
N ARG A 190 17.53 -4.85 -2.44
CA ARG A 190 18.64 -3.95 -2.13
C ARG A 190 18.15 -2.57 -1.73
N ASN A 191 18.80 -1.97 -0.75
CA ASN A 191 18.53 -0.58 -0.38
C ASN A 191 18.94 0.36 -1.52
N LEU A 192 18.11 1.36 -1.84
CA LEU A 192 18.49 2.42 -2.79
C LEU A 192 19.64 3.27 -2.23
N GLN A 193 19.62 3.53 -0.92
CA GLN A 193 20.71 4.19 -0.22
C GLN A 193 21.58 3.14 0.45
N SER A 194 22.73 2.84 -0.14
CA SER A 194 23.66 1.77 0.29
C SER A 194 24.16 1.90 1.73
N LYS A 195 24.18 3.12 2.31
CA LYS A 195 24.50 3.31 3.74
C LYS A 195 23.63 2.47 4.67
N PHE A 196 22.40 2.13 4.28
CA PHE A 196 21.50 1.27 5.05
C PHE A 196 21.84 -0.22 4.96
N ASP A 197 22.82 -0.63 4.16
CA ASP A 197 23.27 -2.03 4.11
C ASP A 197 23.95 -2.43 5.41
N SER A 198 24.50 -1.47 6.16
CA SER A 198 25.08 -1.65 7.50
C SER A 198 24.13 -1.31 8.66
N PHE A 199 22.85 -1.03 8.38
CA PHE A 199 21.89 -0.71 9.44
C PHE A 199 21.73 -1.92 10.39
N PRO A 200 21.79 -1.73 11.72
CA PRO A 200 21.82 -2.82 12.70
C PRO A 200 20.42 -3.41 12.94
N TRP A 201 19.88 -4.11 11.94
CA TRP A 201 18.61 -4.82 12.07
C TRP A 201 18.67 -5.90 13.14
N ILE A 202 17.57 -6.06 13.88
CA ILE A 202 17.44 -7.08 14.93
C ILE A 202 16.59 -8.23 14.40
N LYS A 203 17.08 -9.45 14.54
CA LYS A 203 16.29 -10.67 14.30
C LYS A 203 15.53 -11.00 15.58
N ASN A 204 14.23 -10.79 15.60
CA ASN A 204 13.36 -11.13 16.71
C ASN A 204 12.05 -11.73 16.17
N GLU A 205 12.02 -13.05 16.09
CA GLU A 205 10.87 -13.79 15.52
C GLU A 205 9.62 -13.62 16.39
N THR A 206 9.76 -13.58 17.71
CA THR A 206 8.63 -13.37 18.64
C THR A 206 7.93 -12.04 18.36
N ASN A 207 8.69 -10.95 18.25
CA ASN A 207 8.15 -9.64 17.96
C ASN A 207 7.58 -9.55 16.52
N LEU A 208 8.22 -10.22 15.56
CA LEU A 208 7.74 -10.29 14.19
C LEU A 208 6.38 -11.00 14.11
N ILE A 209 6.22 -12.12 14.83
CA ILE A 209 4.95 -12.85 14.91
C ILE A 209 3.88 -12.01 15.61
N ALA A 210 4.21 -11.34 16.71
CA ALA A 210 3.28 -10.46 17.40
C ALA A 210 2.80 -9.33 16.48
N TRP A 211 3.72 -8.70 15.72
CA TRP A 211 3.38 -7.70 14.73
C TRP A 211 2.49 -8.25 13.62
N LYS A 212 2.84 -9.38 13.00
CA LYS A 212 2.03 -10.02 11.96
C LYS A 212 0.61 -10.34 12.40
N ARG A 213 0.43 -10.69 13.67
CA ARG A 213 -0.87 -11.08 14.25
C ARG A 213 -1.69 -9.90 14.80
N GLY A 214 -1.13 -8.69 14.84
CA GLY A 214 -1.77 -7.55 15.51
C GLY A 214 -1.94 -7.79 17.01
N LEU A 215 -0.84 -8.22 17.65
CA LEU A 215 -0.72 -8.54 19.08
C LEU A 215 0.50 -7.84 19.70
N THR A 216 0.77 -6.62 19.26
CA THR A 216 1.91 -5.83 19.76
C THR A 216 1.61 -5.10 21.07
N GLY A 217 0.34 -5.04 21.47
CA GLY A 217 -0.12 -4.22 22.60
C GLY A 217 -0.19 -2.72 22.27
N VAL A 218 0.00 -2.34 20.99
CA VAL A 218 -0.07 -0.96 20.53
C VAL A 218 -1.28 -0.83 19.60
N PRO A 219 -2.40 -0.26 20.07
CA PRO A 219 -3.71 -0.37 19.40
C PRO A 219 -3.74 0.06 17.94
N MET A 220 -3.08 1.18 17.59
CA MET A 220 -3.09 1.65 16.21
C MET A 220 -2.29 0.74 15.26
N VAL A 221 -1.27 0.04 15.77
CA VAL A 221 -0.50 -0.97 15.04
C VAL A 221 -1.33 -2.23 14.88
N ASP A 222 -1.91 -2.71 15.98
CA ASP A 222 -2.68 -3.95 15.99
C ASP A 222 -3.95 -3.84 15.13
N ALA A 223 -4.64 -2.71 15.18
CA ALA A 223 -5.79 -2.45 14.32
C ALA A 223 -5.41 -2.52 12.82
N GLY A 224 -4.29 -1.90 12.43
CA GLY A 224 -3.81 -1.97 11.06
C GLY A 224 -3.48 -3.38 10.59
N MET A 225 -2.81 -4.18 11.43
CA MET A 225 -2.45 -5.55 11.08
C MET A 225 -3.67 -6.49 11.04
N ARG A 226 -4.66 -6.26 11.91
CA ARG A 226 -5.93 -7.00 11.89
C ARG A 226 -6.82 -6.60 10.70
N GLU A 227 -6.87 -5.32 10.31
CA GLU A 227 -7.50 -4.88 9.06
C GLU A 227 -6.91 -5.64 7.87
N LEU A 228 -5.58 -5.67 7.78
CA LEU A 228 -4.87 -6.38 6.71
C LEU A 228 -5.28 -7.85 6.64
N TRP A 229 -5.24 -8.56 7.76
CA TRP A 229 -5.55 -9.98 7.80
C TRP A 229 -7.01 -10.30 7.46
N GLN A 230 -7.94 -9.47 7.93
CA GLN A 230 -9.38 -9.69 7.73
C GLN A 230 -9.83 -9.34 6.31
N THR A 231 -9.24 -8.28 5.73
CA THR A 231 -9.77 -7.68 4.50
C THR A 231 -8.85 -7.76 3.29
N GLY A 232 -7.59 -8.16 3.47
CA GLY A 232 -6.57 -8.10 2.43
C GLY A 232 -6.22 -6.65 2.02
N TYR A 233 -6.61 -5.67 2.82
CA TYR A 233 -6.36 -4.25 2.59
C TYR A 233 -5.89 -3.60 3.90
N MET A 234 -5.15 -2.51 3.78
CA MET A 234 -4.82 -1.65 4.89
C MET A 234 -4.84 -0.21 4.41
N HIS A 235 -5.49 0.66 5.17
CA HIS A 235 -5.51 2.09 4.87
C HIS A 235 -4.09 2.67 4.83
N ASN A 236 -3.79 3.60 3.90
CA ASN A 236 -2.43 4.13 3.71
C ASN A 236 -1.82 4.71 5.00
N ARG A 237 -2.61 5.44 5.82
CA ARG A 237 -2.13 5.96 7.11
C ARG A 237 -1.68 4.83 8.02
N SER A 238 -2.46 3.76 8.10
CA SER A 238 -2.13 2.58 8.90
C SER A 238 -0.88 1.88 8.38
N ARG A 239 -0.70 1.75 7.04
CA ARG A 239 0.54 1.19 6.44
C ARG A 239 1.78 1.96 6.89
N MET A 240 1.71 3.30 6.96
CA MET A 240 2.82 4.13 7.44
C MET A 240 3.13 3.88 8.92
N ILE A 241 2.11 3.74 9.77
CA ILE A 241 2.27 3.52 11.22
C ILE A 241 2.83 2.13 11.50
N VAL A 242 2.21 1.08 10.94
CA VAL A 242 2.64 -0.31 11.17
C VAL A 242 4.03 -0.58 10.60
N GLY A 243 4.33 0.00 9.43
CA GLY A 243 5.66 -0.11 8.82
C GLY A 243 6.71 0.62 9.66
N SER A 244 6.44 1.85 10.10
CA SER A 244 7.34 2.59 10.98
C SER A 244 7.59 1.85 12.30
N PHE A 245 6.56 1.24 12.88
CA PHE A 245 6.70 0.46 14.11
C PHE A 245 7.64 -0.74 13.90
N LEU A 246 7.44 -1.51 12.84
CA LEU A 246 8.31 -2.65 12.52
C LEU A 246 9.77 -2.24 12.38
N VAL A 247 10.06 -1.27 11.51
CA VAL A 247 11.45 -0.95 11.12
C VAL A 247 12.16 -0.04 12.11
N LYS A 248 11.44 0.67 12.97
CA LYS A 248 12.03 1.66 13.88
C LYS A 248 11.84 1.30 15.34
N ASN A 249 10.65 0.94 15.78
CA ASN A 249 10.47 0.53 17.16
C ASN A 249 10.98 -0.89 17.41
N LEU A 250 10.79 -1.81 16.48
CA LEU A 250 11.30 -3.18 16.59
C LEU A 250 12.70 -3.38 15.98
N LEU A 251 13.18 -2.46 15.14
CA LEU A 251 14.41 -2.57 14.33
C LEU A 251 14.45 -3.87 13.48
N ILE A 252 13.30 -4.35 13.05
CA ILE A 252 13.22 -5.52 12.15
C ILE A 252 13.37 -5.05 10.71
N ASP A 253 14.12 -5.80 9.90
CA ASP A 253 14.39 -5.48 8.50
C ASP A 253 13.10 -5.27 7.72
N TRP A 254 13.04 -4.20 6.94
CA TRP A 254 11.89 -3.83 6.14
C TRP A 254 11.46 -4.92 5.15
N ARG A 255 12.39 -5.80 4.73
CA ARG A 255 12.10 -6.92 3.81
C ARG A 255 11.17 -7.95 4.44
N GLU A 256 11.18 -8.09 5.79
CA GLU A 256 10.22 -8.95 6.50
C GLU A 256 8.79 -8.41 6.37
N GLY A 257 8.63 -7.09 6.50
CA GLY A 257 7.34 -6.43 6.32
C GLY A 257 6.89 -6.44 4.86
N GLU A 258 7.82 -6.21 3.91
CA GLU A 258 7.52 -6.27 2.48
C GLU A 258 7.00 -7.65 2.06
N ARG A 259 7.64 -8.74 2.52
CA ARG A 259 7.19 -10.11 2.26
C ARG A 259 5.81 -10.38 2.85
N TRP A 260 5.57 -9.92 4.08
CA TRP A 260 4.27 -10.10 4.70
C TRP A 260 3.15 -9.35 3.97
N PHE A 261 3.41 -8.12 3.55
CA PHE A 261 2.46 -7.35 2.74
C PHE A 261 2.24 -7.97 1.36
N TRP A 262 3.30 -8.51 0.74
CA TRP A 262 3.18 -9.23 -0.51
C TRP A 262 2.22 -10.43 -0.41
N ASP A 263 2.28 -11.18 0.68
CA ASP A 263 1.46 -12.37 0.89
C ASP A 263 0.01 -12.05 1.29
N THR A 264 -0.23 -10.89 1.90
CA THR A 264 -1.52 -10.62 2.57
C THR A 264 -2.34 -9.51 1.91
N LEU A 265 -1.75 -8.63 1.11
CA LEU A 265 -2.46 -7.56 0.42
C LEU A 265 -3.09 -8.05 -0.90
N CYS A 266 -4.39 -7.76 -1.10
CA CYS A 266 -5.05 -7.95 -2.39
C CYS A 266 -4.50 -7.03 -3.48
N ASP A 267 -3.96 -5.87 -3.10
CA ASP A 267 -3.35 -4.90 -4.01
C ASP A 267 -1.83 -5.02 -4.10
N ALA A 268 -1.25 -6.15 -3.68
CA ALA A 268 0.19 -6.35 -3.67
C ALA A 268 0.81 -6.11 -5.05
N ASP A 269 1.59 -5.05 -5.16
CA ASP A 269 2.30 -4.62 -6.35
C ASP A 269 3.78 -4.44 -6.05
N LEU A 270 4.66 -5.07 -6.83
CA LEU A 270 6.10 -5.11 -6.51
C LEU A 270 6.71 -3.71 -6.42
N ALA A 271 6.35 -2.81 -7.36
CA ALA A 271 6.91 -1.47 -7.38
C ALA A 271 6.46 -0.66 -6.16
N ASN A 272 5.14 -0.63 -5.91
CA ASN A 272 4.58 0.17 -4.82
C ASN A 272 4.92 -0.42 -3.44
N ASN A 273 4.92 -1.74 -3.29
CA ASN A 273 5.27 -2.39 -2.04
C ASN A 273 6.74 -2.13 -1.67
N SER A 274 7.67 -2.42 -2.59
CA SER A 274 9.11 -2.22 -2.35
C SER A 274 9.46 -0.74 -2.13
N ALA A 275 8.93 0.16 -2.97
CA ALA A 275 9.17 1.60 -2.82
C ALA A 275 8.59 2.14 -1.50
N GLY A 276 7.38 1.73 -1.13
CA GLY A 276 6.73 2.12 0.12
C GLY A 276 7.49 1.64 1.36
N TRP A 277 7.94 0.39 1.39
CA TRP A 277 8.73 -0.15 2.50
C TRP A 277 10.09 0.52 2.63
N GLN A 278 10.78 0.78 1.53
CA GLN A 278 12.04 1.52 1.56
C GLN A 278 11.86 2.98 1.97
N TRP A 279 10.75 3.62 1.55
CA TRP A 279 10.40 4.97 2.00
C TRP A 279 10.21 5.01 3.52
N ILE A 280 9.44 4.07 4.08
CA ILE A 280 9.23 3.95 5.53
C ILE A 280 10.54 3.63 6.26
N ALA A 281 11.39 2.76 5.73
CA ALA A 281 12.68 2.44 6.33
C ALA A 281 13.66 3.62 6.31
N GLY A 282 13.49 4.55 5.37
CA GLY A 282 14.37 5.70 5.18
C GLY A 282 15.48 5.47 4.16
N CYS A 283 15.56 4.28 3.56
CA CYS A 283 16.57 3.90 2.57
C CYS A 283 16.11 4.07 1.12
N GLY A 284 14.86 4.45 0.88
CA GLY A 284 14.26 4.59 -0.44
C GLY A 284 14.43 5.96 -1.09
N ALA A 285 13.86 6.09 -2.29
CA ALA A 285 13.74 7.36 -3.00
C ALA A 285 12.77 8.29 -2.26
N ASP A 286 13.08 9.58 -2.25
CA ASP A 286 12.27 10.61 -1.58
C ASP A 286 11.92 10.28 -0.11
N ALA A 287 12.68 9.37 0.50
CA ALA A 287 12.63 9.19 1.93
C ALA A 287 12.96 10.53 2.59
N ALA A 288 12.11 10.96 3.51
CA ALA A 288 12.15 12.29 4.11
C ALA A 288 13.58 12.74 4.48
N PRO A 289 13.88 14.06 4.49
CA PRO A 289 15.23 14.57 4.75
C PRO A 289 15.77 14.17 6.13
N TYR A 290 14.94 13.60 6.99
CA TYR A 290 15.29 13.05 8.29
C TYR A 290 14.57 11.72 8.53
N PHE A 291 15.16 10.90 9.41
CA PHE A 291 14.63 9.60 9.80
C PHE A 291 13.35 9.75 10.64
N ARG A 292 12.19 9.81 9.97
CA ARG A 292 10.89 10.03 10.62
C ARG A 292 10.42 8.78 11.34
N ILE A 293 10.09 8.90 12.62
CA ILE A 293 9.47 7.86 13.43
C ILE A 293 8.04 8.30 13.75
N PHE A 294 7.05 7.51 13.36
CA PHE A 294 5.66 7.78 13.68
C PHE A 294 5.35 7.22 15.07
N ASN A 295 4.95 8.08 16.00
CA ASN A 295 4.47 7.62 17.31
C ASN A 295 3.04 7.11 17.15
N PRO A 296 2.76 5.79 17.36
CA PRO A 296 1.44 5.22 17.11
C PRO A 296 0.32 5.83 17.97
N VAL A 297 0.62 6.27 19.20
CA VAL A 297 -0.34 6.90 20.12
C VAL A 297 -0.81 8.23 19.53
N THR A 298 0.12 9.17 19.27
CA THR A 298 -0.23 10.49 18.72
C THR A 298 -0.78 10.41 17.31
N GLN A 299 -0.43 9.38 16.53
CA GLN A 299 -1.05 9.14 15.22
C GLN A 299 -2.49 8.66 15.36
N GLY A 300 -2.78 7.80 16.34
CA GLY A 300 -4.14 7.37 16.67
C GLY A 300 -5.01 8.53 17.12
N GLU A 301 -4.56 9.30 18.11
CA GLU A 301 -5.27 10.49 18.61
C GLU A 301 -5.60 11.49 17.48
N LYS A 302 -4.70 11.67 16.53
CA LYS A 302 -4.86 12.62 15.43
C LYS A 302 -5.77 12.10 14.32
N PHE A 303 -5.67 10.84 13.94
CA PHE A 303 -6.29 10.29 12.72
C PHE A 303 -7.41 9.29 12.97
N ASP A 304 -7.67 8.93 14.22
CA ASP A 304 -8.83 8.18 14.69
C ASP A 304 -9.39 8.79 16.00
N PRO A 305 -9.69 10.11 16.03
CA PRO A 305 -10.00 10.83 17.27
C PRO A 305 -11.20 10.26 18.01
N ASP A 306 -12.16 9.66 17.29
CA ASP A 306 -13.33 8.99 17.88
C ASP A 306 -13.05 7.53 18.23
N GLY A 307 -11.87 6.98 17.88
CA GLY A 307 -11.52 5.59 18.12
C GLY A 307 -12.31 4.58 17.30
N LYS A 308 -12.96 5.02 16.22
CA LYS A 308 -13.81 4.14 15.39
C LYS A 308 -13.00 3.06 14.70
N TYR A 309 -11.85 3.43 14.14
CA TYR A 309 -10.97 2.48 13.46
C TYR A 309 -10.41 1.43 14.41
N VAL A 310 -9.86 1.86 15.56
CA VAL A 310 -9.31 0.94 16.56
C VAL A 310 -10.40 0.02 17.08
N ARG A 311 -11.58 0.53 17.46
CA ARG A 311 -12.68 -0.28 17.97
C ARG A 311 -13.25 -1.29 16.95
N THR A 312 -13.18 -0.95 15.66
CA THR A 312 -13.62 -1.87 14.61
C THR A 312 -12.73 -3.12 14.53
N TYR A 313 -11.43 -2.96 14.66
CA TYR A 313 -10.48 -4.07 14.51
C TYR A 313 -9.97 -4.64 15.82
N ILE A 314 -10.23 -3.96 16.94
CA ILE A 314 -9.89 -4.40 18.31
C ILE A 314 -11.13 -4.27 19.19
N PRO A 315 -12.12 -5.17 19.01
CA PRO A 315 -13.38 -5.10 19.76
C PRO A 315 -13.19 -5.26 21.27
N GLU A 316 -12.12 -5.90 21.73
CA GLU A 316 -11.76 -6.01 23.14
C GLU A 316 -11.47 -4.65 23.80
N LEU A 317 -11.12 -3.62 23.04
CA LEU A 317 -10.93 -2.26 23.53
C LEU A 317 -12.17 -1.36 23.36
N ALA A 318 -13.30 -1.89 22.91
CA ALA A 318 -14.47 -1.10 22.54
C ALA A 318 -14.99 -0.19 23.66
N LYS A 319 -14.91 -0.64 24.92
CA LYS A 319 -15.38 0.10 26.10
C LYS A 319 -14.33 1.03 26.71
N VAL A 320 -13.06 0.97 26.25
CA VAL A 320 -11.99 1.84 26.77
C VAL A 320 -12.26 3.28 26.36
N PRO A 321 -12.24 4.26 27.30
CA PRO A 321 -12.41 5.68 26.97
C PRO A 321 -11.33 6.17 25.99
N ASN A 322 -11.70 7.10 25.08
CA ASN A 322 -10.79 7.64 24.07
C ASN A 322 -9.46 8.12 24.65
N LYS A 323 -9.46 8.69 25.85
CA LYS A 323 -8.26 9.16 26.54
C LYS A 323 -7.18 8.08 26.67
N TYR A 324 -7.57 6.83 26.81
CA TYR A 324 -6.65 5.70 27.02
C TYR A 324 -6.69 4.67 25.88
N LEU A 325 -7.52 4.89 24.87
CA LEU A 325 -7.72 3.93 23.79
C LEU A 325 -6.45 3.61 23.02
N PHE A 326 -5.59 4.60 22.81
CA PHE A 326 -4.33 4.43 22.06
C PHE A 326 -3.12 4.08 22.93
N CYS A 327 -3.28 4.16 24.27
CA CYS A 327 -2.26 3.83 25.28
C CYS A 327 -2.92 3.15 26.50
N PRO A 328 -3.57 1.97 26.34
CA PRO A 328 -4.31 1.33 27.43
C PRO A 328 -3.42 0.96 28.63
N TRP A 329 -2.11 0.79 28.42
CA TRP A 329 -1.13 0.57 29.51
C TRP A 329 -0.93 1.78 30.43
N GLU A 330 -1.41 2.96 30.08
CA GLU A 330 -1.39 4.16 30.94
C GLU A 330 -2.72 4.36 31.68
N ALA A 331 -3.72 3.52 31.41
CA ALA A 331 -5.02 3.62 32.06
C ALA A 331 -4.97 3.13 33.50
N PRO A 332 -5.65 3.84 34.45
CA PRO A 332 -5.89 3.31 35.77
C PRO A 332 -6.58 1.94 35.73
N LYS A 333 -6.26 1.07 36.69
CA LYS A 333 -6.79 -0.27 36.76
C LYS A 333 -8.34 -0.28 36.77
N GLU A 334 -8.96 0.64 37.50
CA GLU A 334 -10.42 0.77 37.59
C GLU A 334 -11.07 1.04 36.24
N ILE A 335 -10.38 1.78 35.34
CA ILE A 335 -10.87 2.05 33.96
C ILE A 335 -10.78 0.79 33.11
N LEU A 336 -9.70 0.03 33.24
CA LEU A 336 -9.53 -1.24 32.51
C LEU A 336 -10.53 -2.29 32.99
N ASP A 337 -10.72 -2.42 34.31
CA ASP A 337 -11.67 -3.34 34.91
C ASP A 337 -13.12 -3.00 34.48
N ALA A 338 -13.48 -1.71 34.43
CA ALA A 338 -14.79 -1.26 33.94
C ALA A 338 -15.01 -1.51 32.44
N ALA A 339 -13.92 -1.60 31.67
CA ALA A 339 -13.92 -1.92 30.25
C ALA A 339 -13.82 -3.43 29.96
N ASP A 340 -13.74 -4.29 30.98
CA ASP A 340 -13.47 -5.74 30.87
C ASP A 340 -12.10 -6.04 30.19
N VAL A 341 -11.12 -5.15 30.35
CA VAL A 341 -9.77 -5.29 29.77
C VAL A 341 -8.77 -5.70 30.84
N LYS A 342 -8.05 -6.78 30.56
CA LYS A 342 -6.92 -7.23 31.38
C LYS A 342 -5.69 -7.35 30.48
N LEU A 343 -4.73 -6.43 30.66
CA LEU A 343 -3.50 -6.44 29.88
C LEU A 343 -2.71 -7.73 30.15
N GLY A 344 -2.16 -8.29 29.07
CA GLY A 344 -1.50 -9.60 29.08
C GLY A 344 -2.46 -10.80 28.96
N GLU A 345 -3.78 -10.60 29.09
CA GLU A 345 -4.79 -11.67 28.97
C GLU A 345 -5.82 -11.40 27.86
N THR A 346 -6.67 -10.36 28.01
CA THR A 346 -7.68 -10.02 27.00
C THR A 346 -7.13 -9.15 25.89
N TYR A 347 -6.16 -8.32 26.21
CA TYR A 347 -5.38 -7.53 25.25
C TYR A 347 -3.90 -7.55 25.66
N PRO A 348 -2.93 -7.66 24.71
CA PRO A 348 -1.53 -7.77 25.07
C PRO A 348 -0.98 -6.50 25.71
N GLU A 349 0.05 -6.66 26.54
CA GLU A 349 0.92 -5.55 26.95
C GLU A 349 1.80 -5.11 25.76
N PRO A 350 2.27 -3.83 25.76
CA PRO A 350 3.19 -3.37 24.71
C PRO A 350 4.49 -4.18 24.70
N ILE A 351 4.84 -4.75 23.55
CA ILE A 351 6.06 -5.54 23.38
C ILE A 351 7.35 -4.72 23.41
N VAL A 352 7.23 -3.39 23.34
CA VAL A 352 8.35 -2.43 23.48
C VAL A 352 7.88 -1.14 24.12
N ASP A 353 8.76 -0.49 24.88
CA ASP A 353 8.59 0.90 25.28
C ASP A 353 8.82 1.83 24.09
N LEU A 354 7.82 2.68 23.78
CA LEU A 354 7.84 3.55 22.60
C LEU A 354 8.91 4.64 22.66
N LYS A 355 9.23 5.15 23.87
CA LYS A 355 10.26 6.18 24.07
C LYS A 355 11.65 5.57 23.93
N ILE A 356 11.93 4.50 24.65
CA ILE A 356 13.22 3.80 24.61
C ILE A 356 13.50 3.28 23.19
N SER A 357 12.53 2.66 22.56
CA SER A 357 12.68 2.13 21.19
C SER A 357 12.91 3.23 20.16
N ARG A 358 12.28 4.40 20.33
CA ARG A 358 12.54 5.59 19.49
C ARG A 358 13.98 6.08 19.63
N GLU A 359 14.49 6.20 20.83
CA GLU A 359 15.87 6.64 21.12
C GLU A 359 16.89 5.65 20.51
N ARG A 360 16.63 4.36 20.67
CA ARG A 360 17.42 3.28 20.05
C ARG A 360 17.46 3.40 18.52
N ALA A 361 16.32 3.64 17.88
CA ALA A 361 16.25 3.80 16.42
C ALA A 361 17.02 5.03 15.93
N LEU A 362 16.95 6.15 16.66
CA LEU A 362 17.72 7.37 16.33
C LEU A 362 19.22 7.15 16.50
N SER A 363 19.64 6.42 17.52
CA SER A 363 21.04 6.05 17.73
C SER A 363 21.55 5.15 16.59
N ALA A 364 20.78 4.12 16.22
CA ALA A 364 21.09 3.25 15.09
C ALA A 364 21.20 4.02 13.76
N PHE A 365 20.33 5.00 13.53
CA PHE A 365 20.44 5.86 12.35
C PHE A 365 21.67 6.73 12.34
N LYS A 366 22.04 7.31 13.48
CA LYS A 366 23.25 8.13 13.62
C LYS A 366 24.53 7.32 13.38
N SER A 367 24.54 6.03 13.64
CA SER A 367 25.72 5.18 13.40
C SER A 367 25.97 4.87 11.92
N LEU A 368 25.08 5.30 11.01
CA LEU A 368 25.24 5.17 9.55
C LEU A 368 26.03 6.32 8.90
N SER A 369 26.41 7.30 9.67
CA SER A 369 27.12 8.50 9.17
C SER A 369 28.60 8.25 8.92
#